data_194ed44b700c00c49066e3a88a3321da
#
_entry.id   194ed44b700c00c49066e3a88a3321da
#
_cell.length_a   1.000
_cell.length_b   1.000
_cell.length_c   1.000
_cell.angle_alpha   90.00
_cell.angle_beta   90.00
_cell.angle_gamma   90.00
#
_symmetry.space_group_name_H-M   'P 1'
#
loop_
_entity.id
_entity.type
_entity.pdbx_description
1 polymer ?
#
loop_
_entity_poly.entity_id
_entity_poly.type
_entity_poly.pdbx_seq_one_letter_code
_entity_poly.pdbx_strand_id
1 'polypeptide(L)'
;MKTSLANAFAVVILFSCGSNTVIYPDKPKTNHETFSYKEGDTTYVMQKYFLVMLKKGPNREHSKEEAAEIQKKHMEHINWLAKTNKISIAGPSDKHETISGFLLFNTETMKEADSLANLDPAVKAGRLVVETVPWWASKGSKLK
;
A
#
# COMPACT_ATOMS: atom_id res chain seq x y z
N MET A 1 -45.89 69.76 -24.72
CA MET A 1 -45.37 68.66 -25.52
C MET A 1 -44.04 68.29 -24.92
N LYS A 2 -43.94 67.16 -24.17
CA LYS A 2 -42.73 66.65 -23.54
C LYS A 2 -42.47 65.27 -24.13
N THR A 3 -41.41 65.16 -24.91
CA THR A 3 -40.92 63.91 -25.46
C THR A 3 -39.98 63.28 -24.48
N SER A 4 -40.32 62.07 -24.00
CA SER A 4 -39.53 61.26 -23.11
C SER A 4 -38.63 60.34 -23.94
N LEU A 5 -37.32 60.47 -23.80
CA LEU A 5 -36.34 59.51 -24.33
C LEU A 5 -36.21 58.32 -23.37
N ALA A 6 -36.55 57.14 -23.82
CA ALA A 6 -36.31 55.92 -23.12
C ALA A 6 -34.86 55.41 -23.42
N ASN A 7 -34.01 55.43 -22.41
CA ASN A 7 -32.68 54.80 -22.47
C ASN A 7 -32.81 53.32 -22.28
N ALA A 8 -32.55 52.56 -23.33
CA ALA A 8 -32.42 51.10 -23.25
C ALA A 8 -31.00 50.74 -22.76
N PHE A 9 -30.89 50.28 -21.52
CA PHE A 9 -29.64 49.73 -21.00
C PHE A 9 -29.50 48.27 -21.47
N ALA A 10 -28.58 48.02 -22.39
CA ALA A 10 -28.21 46.65 -22.77
C ALA A 10 -27.32 46.05 -21.69
N VAL A 11 -27.81 45.10 -20.94
CA VAL A 11 -27.02 44.31 -20.01
C VAL A 11 -26.28 43.24 -20.79
N VAL A 12 -24.99 43.43 -20.97
CA VAL A 12 -24.07 42.39 -21.51
C VAL A 12 -23.74 41.43 -20.37
N ILE A 13 -24.34 40.27 -20.39
CA ILE A 13 -23.98 39.15 -19.45
C ILE A 13 -22.74 38.48 -20.03
N LEU A 14 -21.58 38.78 -19.47
CA LEU A 14 -20.34 38.04 -19.73
C LEU A 14 -20.44 36.68 -19.00
N PHE A 15 -20.72 35.64 -19.75
CA PHE A 15 -20.56 34.24 -19.26
C PHE A 15 -19.04 33.99 -19.10
N SER A 16 -18.56 34.16 -17.89
CA SER A 16 -17.23 33.67 -17.51
C SER A 16 -17.28 32.14 -17.43
N CYS A 17 -16.73 31.48 -18.45
CA CYS A 17 -16.49 30.05 -18.45
C CYS A 17 -15.35 29.76 -17.47
N GLY A 18 -15.68 29.64 -16.19
CA GLY A 18 -14.77 29.22 -15.14
C GLY A 18 -14.40 27.75 -15.35
N SER A 19 -13.20 27.48 -15.85
CA SER A 19 -12.64 26.15 -15.86
C SER A 19 -12.47 25.71 -14.41
N ASN A 20 -13.36 24.87 -13.90
CA ASN A 20 -13.20 24.22 -12.62
C ASN A 20 -12.04 23.23 -12.72
N THR A 21 -10.83 23.70 -12.50
CA THR A 21 -9.67 22.85 -12.31
C THR A 21 -9.86 22.15 -10.97
N VAL A 22 -10.26 20.87 -11.00
CA VAL A 22 -10.28 20.03 -9.80
C VAL A 22 -8.83 19.85 -9.37
N ILE A 23 -8.41 20.58 -8.34
CA ILE A 23 -7.10 20.40 -7.72
C ILE A 23 -7.20 19.11 -6.90
N TYR A 24 -6.69 18.00 -7.47
CA TYR A 24 -6.47 16.80 -6.69
C TYR A 24 -5.35 17.10 -5.68
N PRO A 25 -5.54 16.79 -4.39
CA PRO A 25 -4.44 16.95 -3.44
C PRO A 25 -3.26 16.12 -3.93
N ASP A 26 -2.07 16.72 -3.94
CA ASP A 26 -0.84 16.06 -4.28
C ASP A 26 -0.77 14.74 -3.50
N LYS A 27 -0.57 13.62 -4.21
CA LYS A 27 -0.31 12.35 -3.55
C LYS A 27 0.85 12.57 -2.59
N PRO A 28 0.75 12.13 -1.32
CA PRO A 28 1.84 12.30 -0.37
C PRO A 28 3.13 11.81 -1.01
N LYS A 29 4.17 12.66 -1.02
CA LYS A 29 5.50 12.29 -1.52
C LYS A 29 5.98 11.14 -0.65
N THR A 30 5.94 9.94 -1.20
CA THR A 30 6.54 8.77 -0.56
C THR A 30 8.03 8.79 -0.88
N ASN A 31 8.87 8.62 0.14
CA ASN A 31 10.34 8.56 -0.04
C ASN A 31 10.82 7.16 -0.47
N HIS A 32 9.97 6.41 -1.17
CA HIS A 32 10.37 5.12 -1.71
C HIS A 32 11.54 5.27 -2.69
N GLU A 33 12.54 4.43 -2.54
CA GLU A 33 13.61 4.32 -3.49
C GLU A 33 13.08 3.80 -4.83
N THR A 34 13.34 4.56 -5.91
CA THR A 34 12.89 4.24 -7.26
C THR A 34 14.00 4.46 -8.26
N PHE A 35 13.98 3.69 -9.36
CA PHE A 35 14.74 3.99 -10.57
C PHE A 35 13.88 3.71 -11.80
N SER A 36 14.28 4.28 -12.93
CA SER A 36 13.60 4.03 -14.21
C SER A 36 14.56 3.44 -15.22
N TYR A 37 14.06 2.54 -16.05
CA TYR A 37 14.78 2.08 -17.24
C TYR A 37 13.83 2.06 -18.43
N LYS A 38 14.42 2.08 -19.64
CA LYS A 38 13.67 2.08 -20.90
C LYS A 38 13.95 0.81 -21.67
N GLU A 39 12.88 0.20 -22.20
CA GLU A 39 12.95 -0.96 -23.08
C GLU A 39 12.04 -0.69 -24.29
N GLY A 40 12.64 -0.56 -25.49
CA GLY A 40 11.94 -0.06 -26.64
C GLY A 40 11.37 1.35 -26.38
N ASP A 41 10.07 1.53 -26.62
CA ASP A 41 9.36 2.81 -26.38
C ASP A 41 8.73 2.90 -24.98
N THR A 42 8.87 1.85 -24.18
CA THR A 42 8.26 1.76 -22.85
C THR A 42 9.25 2.15 -21.77
N THR A 43 8.84 3.07 -20.88
CA THR A 43 9.60 3.41 -19.66
C THR A 43 8.98 2.71 -18.46
N TYR A 44 9.79 1.93 -17.74
CA TYR A 44 9.41 1.25 -16.53
C TYR A 44 9.95 2.00 -15.32
N VAL A 45 9.07 2.25 -14.33
CA VAL A 45 9.48 2.79 -13.04
C VAL A 45 9.51 1.65 -12.04
N MET A 46 10.69 1.34 -11.54
CA MET A 46 10.90 0.32 -10.50
C MET A 46 10.86 0.97 -9.13
N GLN A 47 10.21 0.32 -8.17
CA GLN A 47 10.16 0.73 -6.78
C GLN A 47 10.72 -0.39 -5.91
N LYS A 48 11.50 -0.02 -4.89
CA LYS A 48 11.96 -0.96 -3.87
C LYS A 48 10.80 -1.28 -2.93
N TYR A 49 10.57 -2.57 -2.75
CA TYR A 49 9.67 -3.17 -1.77
C TYR A 49 10.47 -4.08 -0.85
N PHE A 50 9.84 -4.59 0.21
CA PHE A 50 10.46 -5.57 1.10
C PHE A 50 9.58 -6.81 1.15
N LEU A 51 10.11 -7.91 0.60
CA LEU A 51 9.45 -9.21 0.64
C LEU A 51 9.78 -9.87 1.97
N VAL A 52 8.75 -10.06 2.79
CA VAL A 52 8.83 -10.75 4.08
C VAL A 52 8.37 -12.18 3.91
N MET A 53 9.24 -13.11 4.24
CA MET A 53 8.94 -14.53 4.37
C MET A 53 8.62 -14.85 5.82
N LEU A 54 7.41 -15.35 6.06
CA LEU A 54 7.01 -15.87 7.36
C LEU A 54 7.39 -17.34 7.41
N LYS A 55 8.45 -17.67 8.13
CA LYS A 55 8.94 -19.03 8.30
C LYS A 55 8.33 -19.67 9.54
N LYS A 56 8.26 -21.01 9.55
CA LYS A 56 7.84 -21.76 10.75
C LYS A 56 8.82 -21.51 11.89
N GLY A 57 8.32 -20.98 12.99
CA GLY A 57 9.09 -20.73 14.19
C GLY A 57 9.25 -21.98 15.06
N PRO A 58 10.15 -21.93 16.07
CA PRO A 58 10.48 -23.07 16.90
C PRO A 58 9.39 -23.48 17.89
N ASN A 59 8.54 -22.54 18.32
CA ASN A 59 7.53 -22.82 19.34
C ASN A 59 6.27 -23.44 18.70
N ARG A 60 6.03 -24.73 19.00
CA ARG A 60 4.91 -25.54 18.51
C ARG A 60 4.07 -26.15 19.63
N GLU A 61 4.37 -25.84 20.89
CA GLU A 61 3.78 -26.49 22.07
C GLU A 61 2.48 -25.83 22.55
N HIS A 62 1.99 -24.81 21.83
CA HIS A 62 0.70 -24.18 22.13
C HIS A 62 -0.45 -25.19 22.02
N SER A 63 -1.39 -25.14 22.94
CA SER A 63 -2.65 -25.87 22.83
C SER A 63 -3.40 -25.48 21.54
N LYS A 64 -4.38 -26.29 21.18
CA LYS A 64 -5.19 -26.02 19.99
C LYS A 64 -5.93 -24.67 20.11
N GLU A 65 -6.42 -24.35 21.29
CA GLU A 65 -7.16 -23.14 21.63
C GLU A 65 -6.22 -21.91 21.56
N GLU A 66 -5.04 -21.99 22.18
CA GLU A 66 -4.03 -20.94 22.11
C GLU A 66 -3.55 -20.70 20.68
N ALA A 67 -3.31 -21.78 19.92
CA ALA A 67 -2.90 -21.68 18.52
C ALA A 67 -3.97 -20.99 17.65
N ALA A 68 -5.25 -21.27 17.91
CA ALA A 68 -6.37 -20.62 17.20
C ALA A 68 -6.46 -19.13 17.54
N GLU A 69 -6.29 -18.76 18.81
CA GLU A 69 -6.29 -17.36 19.23
C GLU A 69 -5.09 -16.57 18.65
N ILE A 70 -3.90 -17.17 18.63
CA ILE A 70 -2.72 -16.58 17.99
C ILE A 70 -2.97 -16.38 16.50
N GLN A 71 -3.56 -17.38 15.81
CA GLN A 71 -3.89 -17.28 14.38
C GLN A 71 -4.90 -16.17 14.10
N LYS A 72 -5.92 -16.02 14.94
CA LYS A 72 -6.90 -14.94 14.82
C LYS A 72 -6.21 -13.57 14.90
N LYS A 73 -5.38 -13.35 15.91
CA LYS A 73 -4.63 -12.08 16.09
C LYS A 73 -3.63 -11.82 14.96
N HIS A 74 -3.01 -12.88 14.43
CA HIS A 74 -2.16 -12.80 13.23
C HIS A 74 -2.95 -12.26 12.03
N MET A 75 -4.13 -12.79 11.77
CA MET A 75 -4.97 -12.31 10.66
C MET A 75 -5.46 -10.88 10.87
N GLU A 76 -5.76 -10.49 12.12
CA GLU A 76 -6.12 -9.11 12.46
C GLU A 76 -4.94 -8.15 12.18
N HIS A 77 -3.72 -8.55 12.49
CA HIS A 77 -2.51 -7.79 12.21
C HIS A 77 -2.27 -7.62 10.69
N ILE A 78 -2.37 -8.69 9.91
CA ILE A 78 -2.26 -8.64 8.44
C ILE A 78 -3.32 -7.71 7.85
N ASN A 79 -4.57 -7.81 8.31
CA ASN A 79 -5.66 -6.95 7.86
C ASN A 79 -5.41 -5.46 8.20
N TRP A 80 -4.83 -5.19 9.37
CA TRP A 80 -4.43 -3.84 9.74
C TRP A 80 -3.32 -3.29 8.85
N LEU A 81 -2.27 -4.08 8.56
CA LEU A 81 -1.21 -3.73 7.63
C LEU A 81 -1.75 -3.39 6.23
N ALA A 82 -2.70 -4.19 5.75
CA ALA A 82 -3.34 -3.94 4.45
C ALA A 82 -4.18 -2.65 4.45
N LYS A 83 -5.02 -2.45 5.47
CA LYS A 83 -5.86 -1.24 5.61
C LYS A 83 -5.05 0.05 5.74
N THR A 84 -3.86 -0.04 6.32
CA THR A 84 -2.94 1.10 6.48
C THR A 84 -1.95 1.24 5.33
N ASN A 85 -2.13 0.48 4.24
CA ASN A 85 -1.26 0.48 3.06
C ASN A 85 0.22 0.16 3.36
N LYS A 86 0.49 -0.57 4.44
CA LYS A 86 1.85 -1.01 4.79
C LYS A 86 2.27 -2.24 3.99
N ILE A 87 1.32 -3.04 3.54
CA ILE A 87 1.56 -4.16 2.63
C ILE A 87 0.74 -4.01 1.35
N SER A 88 1.30 -4.47 0.24
CA SER A 88 0.62 -4.51 -1.07
C SER A 88 -0.11 -5.82 -1.29
N ILE A 89 0.42 -6.92 -0.76
CA ILE A 89 -0.14 -8.26 -0.88
C ILE A 89 0.34 -9.13 0.28
N ALA A 90 -0.48 -10.09 0.68
CA ALA A 90 -0.16 -11.16 1.62
C ALA A 90 -0.82 -12.46 1.17
N GLY A 91 -0.18 -13.58 1.46
CA GLY A 91 -0.75 -14.91 1.16
C GLY A 91 0.04 -16.05 1.80
N PRO A 92 -0.63 -17.20 2.01
CA PRO A 92 0.02 -18.40 2.50
C PRO A 92 0.91 -19.01 1.41
N SER A 93 1.93 -19.76 1.84
CA SER A 93 2.69 -20.66 0.96
C SER A 93 1.93 -21.99 0.81
N ASP A 94 1.91 -22.55 -0.42
CA ASP A 94 1.36 -23.89 -0.62
C ASP A 94 2.41 -24.95 -0.26
N LYS A 95 2.13 -25.75 0.78
CA LYS A 95 2.88 -26.96 1.18
C LYS A 95 4.40 -26.82 1.26
N HIS A 96 4.91 -25.62 1.54
CA HIS A 96 6.35 -25.42 1.70
C HIS A 96 6.80 -25.95 3.08
N GLU A 97 7.98 -26.59 3.11
CA GLU A 97 8.50 -27.22 4.33
C GLU A 97 8.73 -26.22 5.46
N THR A 98 9.34 -25.09 5.16
CA THR A 98 9.75 -24.08 6.15
C THR A 98 9.00 -22.76 6.08
N ILE A 99 8.48 -22.36 4.90
CA ILE A 99 7.79 -21.10 4.70
C ILE A 99 6.29 -21.28 4.88
N SER A 100 5.69 -20.43 5.71
CA SER A 100 4.24 -20.39 5.98
C SER A 100 3.49 -19.41 5.09
N GLY A 101 4.13 -18.32 4.68
CA GLY A 101 3.51 -17.32 3.84
C GLY A 101 4.45 -16.16 3.49
N PHE A 102 3.92 -15.22 2.71
CA PHE A 102 4.63 -14.06 2.23
C PHE A 102 3.82 -12.80 2.45
N LEU A 103 4.52 -11.68 2.75
CA LEU A 103 3.98 -10.33 2.73
C LEU A 103 4.89 -9.44 1.89
N LEU A 104 4.30 -8.66 1.01
CA LEU A 104 5.04 -7.64 0.27
C LEU A 104 4.80 -6.28 0.91
N PHE A 105 5.78 -5.81 1.66
CA PHE A 105 5.71 -4.52 2.34
C PHE A 105 5.95 -3.37 1.38
N ASN A 106 5.11 -2.35 1.51
CA ASN A 106 5.19 -1.07 0.82
C ASN A 106 5.60 0.03 1.81
N THR A 107 6.73 -0.19 2.48
CA THR A 107 7.33 0.75 3.43
C THR A 107 8.53 1.45 2.79
N GLU A 108 8.95 2.58 3.34
CA GLU A 108 10.10 3.34 2.81
C GLU A 108 11.43 2.69 3.15
N THR A 109 11.50 1.95 4.25
CA THR A 109 12.73 1.31 4.73
C THR A 109 12.50 -0.15 5.12
N MET A 110 13.56 -0.96 5.00
CA MET A 110 13.59 -2.34 5.50
C MET A 110 13.38 -2.39 7.02
N LYS A 111 13.95 -1.43 7.75
CA LYS A 111 13.78 -1.34 9.22
C LYS A 111 12.32 -1.18 9.61
N GLU A 112 11.55 -0.40 8.86
CA GLU A 112 10.11 -0.26 9.11
C GLU A 112 9.37 -1.57 8.81
N ALA A 113 9.67 -2.22 7.67
CA ALA A 113 9.08 -3.51 7.32
C ALA A 113 9.34 -4.57 8.40
N ASP A 114 10.61 -4.71 8.84
CA ASP A 114 11.00 -5.63 9.91
C ASP A 114 10.30 -5.32 11.22
N SER A 115 10.25 -4.04 11.60
CA SER A 115 9.58 -3.62 12.84
C SER A 115 8.11 -4.00 12.83
N LEU A 116 7.42 -3.73 11.73
CA LEU A 116 6.00 -4.05 11.56
C LEU A 116 5.74 -5.55 11.51
N ALA A 117 6.58 -6.32 10.80
CA ALA A 117 6.46 -7.78 10.72
C ALA A 117 6.67 -8.44 12.10
N ASN A 118 7.62 -7.93 12.90
CA ASN A 118 7.89 -8.45 14.25
C ASN A 118 6.84 -8.04 15.29
N LEU A 119 5.91 -7.14 14.97
CA LEU A 119 4.75 -6.86 15.82
C LEU A 119 3.68 -7.96 15.75
N ASP A 120 3.75 -8.83 14.75
CA ASP A 120 2.80 -9.92 14.54
C ASP A 120 2.70 -10.83 15.78
N PRO A 121 1.49 -11.10 16.31
CA PRO A 121 1.31 -11.96 17.46
C PRO A 121 1.84 -13.39 17.27
N ALA A 122 1.82 -13.94 16.05
CA ALA A 122 2.37 -15.26 15.76
C ALA A 122 3.91 -15.26 15.77
N VAL A 123 4.55 -14.14 15.41
CA VAL A 123 6.00 -13.95 15.54
C VAL A 123 6.36 -13.81 17.02
N LYS A 124 5.65 -12.95 17.76
CA LYS A 124 5.86 -12.77 19.21
C LYS A 124 5.69 -14.07 20.01
N ALA A 125 4.77 -14.92 19.59
CA ALA A 125 4.57 -16.24 20.20
C ALA A 125 5.62 -17.29 19.77
N GLY A 126 6.56 -16.94 18.90
CA GLY A 126 7.58 -17.86 18.38
C GLY A 126 7.04 -18.95 17.43
N ARG A 127 5.79 -18.82 16.97
CA ARG A 127 5.20 -19.71 15.96
C ARG A 127 5.67 -19.40 14.54
N LEU A 128 6.03 -18.14 14.30
CA LEU A 128 6.62 -17.68 13.06
C LEU A 128 7.95 -16.96 13.33
N VAL A 129 8.79 -16.94 12.31
CA VAL A 129 10.04 -16.18 12.26
C VAL A 129 10.03 -15.37 10.97
N VAL A 130 10.53 -14.14 11.03
CA VAL A 130 10.59 -13.20 9.90
C VAL A 130 11.93 -13.28 9.22
N GLU A 131 11.92 -13.33 7.88
CA GLU A 131 13.08 -13.05 7.05
C GLU A 131 12.66 -12.05 5.97
N THR A 132 13.37 -10.93 5.88
CA THR A 132 13.06 -9.84 4.97
C THR A 132 14.14 -9.70 3.92
N VAL A 133 13.73 -9.60 2.64
CA VAL A 133 14.63 -9.31 1.52
C VAL A 133 14.14 -8.08 0.75
N PRO A 134 15.05 -7.15 0.39
CA PRO A 134 14.69 -6.06 -0.52
C PRO A 134 14.40 -6.62 -1.92
N TRP A 135 13.35 -6.10 -2.54
CA TRP A 135 12.90 -6.56 -3.85
C TRP A 135 12.45 -5.41 -4.73
N TRP A 136 12.87 -5.42 -5.99
CA TRP A 136 12.49 -4.43 -6.98
C TRP A 136 11.34 -4.95 -7.83
N ALA A 137 10.26 -4.18 -7.89
CA ALA A 137 9.14 -4.47 -8.77
C ALA A 137 8.70 -3.23 -9.54
N SER A 138 8.07 -3.43 -10.68
CA SER A 138 7.48 -2.35 -11.46
C SER A 138 6.37 -1.69 -10.66
N LYS A 139 6.47 -0.38 -10.44
CA LYS A 139 5.50 0.41 -9.67
C LYS A 139 4.13 0.36 -10.33
N GLY A 140 3.13 -0.02 -9.54
CA GLY A 140 1.75 -0.11 -10.02
C GLY A 140 1.39 -1.44 -10.70
N SER A 141 2.29 -2.43 -10.73
CA SER A 141 1.96 -3.79 -11.18
C SER A 141 0.84 -4.38 -10.36
N LYS A 142 -0.04 -5.13 -11.01
CA LYS A 142 -1.19 -5.81 -10.41
C LYS A 142 -1.11 -7.30 -10.71
N LEU A 143 -1.60 -8.11 -9.78
CA LEU A 143 -1.90 -9.51 -10.06
C LEU A 143 -3.06 -9.57 -11.06
N LYS A 144 -3.00 -10.55 -11.97
CA LYS A 144 -4.05 -10.82 -12.96
C LYS A 144 -4.89 -11.99 -12.52
#